data_43dbedfebef7ee9e95f78fc1faf8aef4
#
_entry.id   43dbedfebef7ee9e95f78fc1faf8aef4
#
_cell.length_a   1.000
_cell.length_b   1.000
_cell.length_c   1.000
_cell.angle_alpha   90.00
_cell.angle_beta   90.00
_cell.angle_gamma   90.00
#
_symmetry.space_group_name_H-M   'P 1'
#
loop_
_entity.id
_entity.type
_entity.pdbx_description
1 polymer ?
#
loop_
_entity_poly.entity_id
_entity_poly.type
_entity_poly.pdbx_seq_one_letter_code
_entity_poly.pdbx_strand_id
1 'polypeptide(L)'
;MTLLAAQSELQCPSCAGQCIYAPAHQGLECTQCATVIGLETPDDDRAAIERDLMEGDDKPVQLEAHSHHCETCGGDVIFTGPVLSERCAYCNGPVVLRLREEAFETMALIPFRVPAEDAQKKALGWVRRRWAAPDDLPDQVAAARVAGLYAPFWTFDSQEAIRYWASYKIRSGKRTETRQTSGHLKMSFDDMLAPASPHVTPLIRDGILHEFDPRRLRPYRPGYLAGFAAERHHQTVSEGLSAADDDKDLLIRNRIKRHIGKSGVHNIRYDADTTGIRYRRILLPVWMLHYTYEGEPMKVVVCGLQGRTFGERPFSFSKLAGFSAAITAAVMAFGLIWGAAGLL
;
A
#
# COMPACT_ATOMS: atom_id res chain seq x y z
N MET A 1 -18.10 -20.40 5.28
CA MET A 1 -18.44 -20.10 6.71
C MET A 1 -19.69 -19.22 6.73
N THR A 2 -20.76 -19.64 7.37
CA THR A 2 -22.03 -18.90 7.42
C THR A 2 -21.91 -17.64 8.27
N LEU A 3 -22.64 -16.57 7.94
CA LEU A 3 -22.70 -15.28 8.69
C LEU A 3 -22.91 -15.48 10.21
N LEU A 4 -23.68 -16.49 10.60
CA LEU A 4 -23.96 -16.85 12.00
C LEU A 4 -22.72 -17.33 12.76
N ALA A 5 -21.82 -18.07 12.12
CA ALA A 5 -20.55 -18.52 12.72
C ALA A 5 -19.56 -17.35 12.90
N ALA A 6 -19.51 -16.42 11.93
CA ALA A 6 -18.68 -15.23 12.02
C ALA A 6 -19.17 -14.26 13.13
N GLN A 7 -20.46 -14.16 13.36
CA GLN A 7 -21.03 -13.32 14.42
C GLN A 7 -20.74 -13.87 15.82
N SER A 8 -20.72 -15.20 15.99
CA SER A 8 -20.43 -15.82 17.29
C SER A 8 -18.94 -15.64 17.70
N GLU A 9 -18.04 -15.56 16.75
CA GLU A 9 -16.61 -15.31 17.01
C GLU A 9 -16.33 -13.89 17.54
N LEU A 10 -17.24 -12.94 17.30
CA LEU A 10 -17.09 -11.54 17.74
C LEU A 10 -17.83 -11.22 19.05
N GLN A 11 -18.40 -12.22 19.70
CA GLN A 11 -19.06 -12.05 21.00
C GLN A 11 -18.10 -12.33 22.15
N CYS A 12 -18.11 -11.46 23.14
CA CYS A 12 -17.30 -11.61 24.34
C CYS A 12 -17.79 -12.81 25.18
N PRO A 13 -16.94 -13.77 25.53
CA PRO A 13 -17.35 -14.91 26.36
C PRO A 13 -17.69 -14.50 27.80
N SER A 14 -17.22 -13.33 28.26
CA SER A 14 -17.43 -12.84 29.64
C SER A 14 -18.76 -12.07 29.83
N CYS A 15 -19.17 -11.27 28.84
CA CYS A 15 -20.34 -10.39 28.96
C CYS A 15 -21.27 -10.39 27.76
N ALA A 16 -21.02 -11.25 26.75
CA ALA A 16 -21.71 -11.30 25.48
C ALA A 16 -21.70 -9.97 24.67
N GLY A 17 -20.92 -8.98 25.08
CA GLY A 17 -20.69 -7.74 24.35
C GLY A 17 -19.93 -7.99 23.06
N GLN A 18 -19.92 -7.01 22.16
CA GLN A 18 -19.22 -7.13 20.90
C GLN A 18 -17.72 -6.81 21.06
N CYS A 19 -16.90 -7.57 20.33
CA CYS A 19 -15.45 -7.39 20.30
C CYS A 19 -15.00 -6.73 19.00
N ILE A 20 -13.96 -5.93 19.10
CA ILE A 20 -13.21 -5.34 17.96
C ILE A 20 -11.77 -5.81 18.00
N TYR A 21 -11.11 -5.82 16.86
CA TYR A 21 -9.68 -6.15 16.82
C TYR A 21 -8.85 -4.99 17.39
N ALA A 22 -8.03 -5.29 18.39
CA ALA A 22 -7.15 -4.34 19.07
C ALA A 22 -5.69 -4.54 18.63
N PRO A 23 -5.12 -3.63 17.80
CA PRO A 23 -3.75 -3.75 17.31
C PRO A 23 -2.69 -3.84 18.43
N ALA A 24 -2.93 -3.18 19.55
CA ALA A 24 -2.02 -3.20 20.71
C ALA A 24 -1.90 -4.59 21.35
N HIS A 25 -3.00 -5.36 21.34
CA HIS A 25 -3.07 -6.69 21.95
C HIS A 25 -2.94 -7.83 20.95
N GLN A 26 -2.95 -7.51 19.63
CA GLN A 26 -2.97 -8.49 18.53
C GLN A 26 -4.09 -9.54 18.69
N GLY A 27 -5.24 -9.11 19.23
CA GLY A 27 -6.39 -9.94 19.53
C GLY A 27 -7.69 -9.13 19.50
N LEU A 28 -8.78 -9.77 19.87
CA LEU A 28 -10.07 -9.11 20.02
C LEU A 28 -10.20 -8.51 21.43
N GLU A 29 -10.70 -7.30 21.51
CA GLU A 29 -11.00 -6.62 22.77
C GLU A 29 -12.49 -6.29 22.85
N CYS A 30 -13.13 -6.64 23.96
CA CYS A 30 -14.52 -6.35 24.18
C CYS A 30 -14.74 -4.85 24.42
N THR A 31 -15.65 -4.25 23.66
CA THR A 31 -15.97 -2.82 23.79
C THR A 31 -16.67 -2.45 25.12
N GLN A 32 -17.19 -3.44 25.87
CA GLN A 32 -17.91 -3.20 27.11
C GLN A 32 -17.10 -3.52 28.37
N CYS A 33 -16.42 -4.66 28.39
CA CYS A 33 -15.72 -5.11 29.61
C CYS A 33 -14.19 -5.18 29.44
N ALA A 34 -13.67 -4.75 28.28
CA ALA A 34 -12.25 -4.75 27.95
C ALA A 34 -11.56 -6.13 28.05
N THR A 35 -12.31 -7.23 28.08
CA THR A 35 -11.73 -8.58 28.03
C THR A 35 -11.02 -8.77 26.68
N VAL A 36 -9.76 -9.19 26.73
CA VAL A 36 -8.94 -9.48 25.55
C VAL A 36 -9.01 -10.98 25.24
N ILE A 37 -9.26 -11.29 23.98
CA ILE A 37 -9.37 -12.67 23.45
C ILE A 37 -8.30 -12.83 22.37
N GLY A 38 -7.39 -13.79 22.53
CA GLY A 38 -6.39 -14.12 21.53
C GLY A 38 -7.05 -14.66 20.27
N LEU A 39 -6.57 -14.23 19.11
CA LEU A 39 -6.89 -14.89 17.84
C LEU A 39 -5.86 -15.99 17.63
N GLU A 40 -6.28 -17.23 17.85
CA GLU A 40 -5.44 -18.38 17.59
C GLU A 40 -5.12 -18.46 16.09
N THR A 41 -3.84 -18.50 15.76
CA THR A 41 -3.35 -18.77 14.39
C THR A 41 -2.53 -20.04 14.44
N PRO A 42 -2.85 -21.06 13.63
CA PRO A 42 -1.98 -22.21 13.46
C PRO A 42 -0.61 -21.76 12.98
N ASP A 43 0.44 -22.24 13.61
CA ASP A 43 1.82 -21.80 13.34
C ASP A 43 2.34 -22.21 11.95
N ASP A 44 1.68 -23.13 11.24
CA ASP A 44 2.24 -23.85 10.08
C ASP A 44 1.52 -23.60 8.75
N ASP A 45 0.51 -22.72 8.68
CA ASP A 45 -0.35 -22.58 7.49
C ASP A 45 0.19 -21.62 6.39
N ARG A 46 1.42 -21.15 6.51
CA ARG A 46 1.94 -20.16 5.56
C ARG A 46 2.08 -20.71 4.13
N ALA A 47 2.45 -21.97 4.00
CA ALA A 47 2.56 -22.63 2.70
C ALA A 47 1.19 -22.99 2.10
N ALA A 48 0.21 -23.29 2.93
CA ALA A 48 -1.15 -23.65 2.51
C ALA A 48 -1.95 -22.45 1.94
N ILE A 49 -1.49 -21.21 2.17
CA ILE A 49 -2.18 -19.98 1.70
C ILE A 49 -1.88 -19.69 0.22
N GLU A 50 -0.78 -20.22 -0.30
CA GLU A 50 -0.34 -19.97 -1.68
C GLU A 50 -1.02 -20.96 -2.63
N ARG A 51 -1.48 -20.45 -3.79
CA ARG A 51 -2.11 -21.27 -4.83
C ARG A 51 -1.31 -21.21 -6.11
N ASP A 52 -1.15 -22.35 -6.77
CA ASP A 52 -0.66 -22.42 -8.13
C ASP A 52 -1.70 -21.84 -9.08
N LEU A 53 -1.26 -21.12 -10.11
CA LEU A 53 -2.13 -20.68 -11.16
C LEU A 53 -2.49 -21.86 -12.07
N MET A 54 -3.71 -22.37 -11.90
CA MET A 54 -4.28 -23.42 -12.75
C MET A 54 -5.45 -22.84 -13.55
N GLU A 55 -5.59 -23.28 -14.80
CA GLU A 55 -6.71 -22.86 -15.63
C GLU A 55 -8.06 -23.30 -15.01
N GLY A 56 -8.98 -22.37 -14.83
CA GLY A 56 -10.35 -22.62 -14.43
C GLY A 56 -10.67 -22.48 -12.94
N ASP A 57 -9.68 -22.29 -12.07
CA ASP A 57 -9.88 -22.19 -10.61
C ASP A 57 -10.25 -20.79 -10.12
N ASP A 58 -10.15 -19.78 -10.98
CA ASP A 58 -10.38 -18.39 -10.61
C ASP A 58 -11.82 -17.95 -10.86
N LYS A 59 -12.74 -18.43 -10.04
CA LYS A 59 -14.17 -18.09 -10.12
C LYS A 59 -14.58 -17.21 -8.94
N PRO A 60 -15.31 -16.11 -9.19
CA PRO A 60 -15.91 -15.33 -8.12
C PRO A 60 -16.97 -16.16 -7.40
N VAL A 61 -17.10 -15.94 -6.12
CA VAL A 61 -18.15 -16.52 -5.27
C VAL A 61 -19.17 -15.44 -4.93
N GLN A 62 -20.44 -15.78 -4.97
CA GLN A 62 -21.47 -14.90 -4.42
C GLN A 62 -21.39 -14.94 -2.90
N LEU A 63 -21.13 -13.80 -2.31
CA LEU A 63 -21.05 -13.63 -0.87
C LEU A 63 -22.29 -12.90 -0.38
N GLU A 64 -23.02 -13.52 0.55
CA GLU A 64 -24.03 -12.81 1.34
C GLU A 64 -23.28 -11.90 2.32
N ALA A 65 -22.99 -10.69 1.89
CA ALA A 65 -22.29 -9.71 2.70
C ALA A 65 -22.93 -8.35 2.53
N HIS A 66 -22.97 -7.60 3.61
CA HIS A 66 -23.33 -6.20 3.58
C HIS A 66 -22.12 -5.40 3.09
N SER A 67 -22.01 -5.22 1.78
CA SER A 67 -21.02 -4.31 1.21
C SER A 67 -21.58 -2.89 1.13
N HIS A 68 -20.71 -1.90 1.22
CA HIS A 68 -21.05 -0.50 1.14
C HIS A 68 -20.38 0.10 -0.09
N HIS A 69 -21.20 0.47 -1.07
CA HIS A 69 -20.74 1.12 -2.28
C HIS A 69 -20.56 2.62 -2.07
N CYS A 70 -19.43 3.16 -2.45
CA CYS A 70 -19.19 4.59 -2.40
C CYS A 70 -19.60 5.27 -3.69
N GLU A 71 -20.57 6.19 -3.62
CA GLU A 71 -21.06 6.94 -4.77
C GLU A 71 -20.03 7.94 -5.32
N THR A 72 -19.00 8.29 -4.53
CA THR A 72 -17.97 9.27 -4.93
C THR A 72 -16.82 8.64 -5.68
N CYS A 73 -16.25 7.52 -5.19
CA CYS A 73 -15.08 6.90 -5.81
C CYS A 73 -15.36 5.53 -6.44
N GLY A 74 -16.58 4.99 -6.28
CA GLY A 74 -16.97 3.68 -6.81
C GLY A 74 -16.45 2.49 -6.01
N GLY A 75 -15.72 2.69 -4.91
CA GLY A 75 -15.16 1.61 -4.10
C GLY A 75 -16.23 0.86 -3.32
N ASP A 76 -16.11 -0.47 -3.27
CA ASP A 76 -16.95 -1.34 -2.46
C ASP A 76 -16.19 -1.78 -1.21
N VAL A 77 -16.69 -1.42 -0.03
CA VAL A 77 -16.06 -1.74 1.26
C VAL A 77 -17.02 -2.52 2.15
N ILE A 78 -16.48 -3.47 2.89
CA ILE A 78 -17.20 -4.21 3.92
C ILE A 78 -16.79 -3.71 5.30
N PHE A 79 -17.72 -3.77 6.23
CA PHE A 79 -17.47 -3.53 7.65
C PHE A 79 -17.83 -4.79 8.42
N THR A 80 -16.97 -5.19 9.34
CA THR A 80 -17.18 -6.37 10.19
C THR A 80 -17.24 -5.92 11.65
N GLY A 81 -18.22 -6.43 12.38
CA GLY A 81 -18.44 -6.09 13.79
C GLY A 81 -19.39 -4.89 13.99
N PRO A 82 -19.33 -4.24 15.16
CA PRO A 82 -20.30 -3.22 15.57
C PRO A 82 -20.08 -1.85 14.90
N VAL A 83 -18.93 -1.66 14.28
CA VAL A 83 -18.59 -0.38 13.67
C VAL A 83 -19.15 -0.34 12.25
N LEU A 84 -20.23 0.40 12.07
CA LEU A 84 -20.72 0.78 10.76
C LEU A 84 -20.28 2.21 10.47
N SER A 85 -19.78 2.44 9.27
CA SER A 85 -19.42 3.78 8.83
C SER A 85 -20.34 4.22 7.70
N GLU A 86 -20.86 5.43 7.80
CA GLU A 86 -21.62 6.07 6.73
C GLU A 86 -20.72 6.68 5.66
N ARG A 87 -19.40 6.56 5.82
CA ARG A 87 -18.39 7.19 4.96
C ARG A 87 -17.35 6.21 4.49
N CYS A 88 -16.99 6.35 3.23
CA CYS A 88 -15.97 5.56 2.57
C CYS A 88 -14.59 5.72 3.25
N ALA A 89 -13.89 4.62 3.45
CA ALA A 89 -12.53 4.65 4.01
C ALA A 89 -11.51 5.23 3.02
N TYR A 90 -11.72 5.14 1.71
CA TYR A 90 -10.80 5.64 0.68
C TYR A 90 -10.90 7.14 0.44
N CYS A 91 -12.11 7.69 0.30
CA CYS A 91 -12.31 9.08 -0.13
C CYS A 91 -13.16 9.92 0.83
N ASN A 92 -13.67 9.32 1.92
CA ASN A 92 -14.57 9.94 2.88
C ASN A 92 -15.95 10.37 2.31
N GLY A 93 -16.31 9.95 1.09
CA GLY A 93 -17.62 10.16 0.49
C GLY A 93 -18.72 9.31 1.13
N PRO A 94 -20.00 9.56 0.83
CA PRO A 94 -21.12 8.77 1.33
C PRO A 94 -21.09 7.35 0.75
N VAL A 95 -21.60 6.39 1.51
CA VAL A 95 -21.71 4.99 1.09
C VAL A 95 -23.15 4.50 1.18
N VAL A 96 -23.52 3.59 0.27
CA VAL A 96 -24.83 2.96 0.19
C VAL A 96 -24.70 1.45 0.37
N LEU A 97 -25.55 0.86 1.19
CA LEU A 97 -25.54 -0.57 1.48
C LEU A 97 -25.95 -1.39 0.23
N ARG A 98 -25.17 -2.42 -0.09
CA ARG A 98 -25.49 -3.48 -1.06
C ARG A 98 -25.59 -4.82 -0.35
N LEU A 99 -26.60 -5.62 -0.69
CA LEU A 99 -26.90 -6.87 0.03
C LEU A 99 -26.21 -8.10 -0.57
N ARG A 100 -25.68 -8.00 -1.77
CA ARG A 100 -25.00 -9.10 -2.47
C ARG A 100 -23.80 -8.56 -3.24
N GLU A 101 -22.72 -9.30 -3.23
CA GLU A 101 -21.48 -8.96 -3.88
C GLU A 101 -20.86 -10.22 -4.50
N GLU A 102 -20.44 -10.12 -5.77
CA GLU A 102 -19.57 -11.11 -6.39
C GLU A 102 -18.12 -10.71 -6.13
N ALA A 103 -17.38 -11.53 -5.43
CA ALA A 103 -16.00 -11.26 -5.11
C ALA A 103 -15.20 -12.56 -5.03
N PHE A 104 -13.87 -12.43 -5.09
CA PHE A 104 -12.99 -13.57 -4.90
C PHE A 104 -12.66 -13.75 -3.42
N GLU A 105 -12.39 -14.99 -3.04
CA GLU A 105 -12.00 -15.32 -1.66
C GLU A 105 -10.68 -14.67 -1.29
N THR A 106 -10.65 -13.96 -0.16
CA THR A 106 -9.41 -13.48 0.47
C THR A 106 -8.72 -14.65 1.17
N MET A 107 -7.44 -14.86 0.88
CA MET A 107 -6.69 -16.02 1.38
C MET A 107 -5.95 -15.70 2.68
N ALA A 108 -5.40 -14.49 2.78
CA ALA A 108 -4.57 -14.08 3.91
C ALA A 108 -4.67 -12.58 4.18
N LEU A 109 -4.12 -12.16 5.32
CA LEU A 109 -3.94 -10.76 5.67
C LEU A 109 -2.72 -10.59 6.58
N ILE A 110 -2.23 -9.36 6.69
CA ILE A 110 -1.34 -8.98 7.79
C ILE A 110 -2.16 -8.11 8.75
N PRO A 111 -2.28 -8.48 10.04
CA PRO A 111 -3.07 -7.71 11.01
C PRO A 111 -2.50 -6.31 11.26
N PHE A 112 -3.37 -5.36 11.60
CA PHE A 112 -2.93 -4.07 12.13
C PHE A 112 -2.04 -4.25 13.35
N ARG A 113 -0.94 -3.49 13.41
CA ARG A 113 -0.02 -3.45 14.56
C ARG A 113 0.07 -2.05 15.16
N VAL A 114 -0.19 -1.03 14.37
CA VAL A 114 -0.19 0.36 14.80
C VAL A 114 -1.60 0.74 15.24
N PRO A 115 -1.83 1.15 16.49
CA PRO A 115 -3.11 1.67 16.94
C PRO A 115 -3.47 3.00 16.26
N ALA A 116 -4.77 3.35 16.22
CA ALA A 116 -5.26 4.57 15.59
C ALA A 116 -4.60 5.85 16.14
N GLU A 117 -4.43 5.91 17.46
CA GLU A 117 -3.80 7.05 18.13
C GLU A 117 -2.34 7.24 17.71
N ASP A 118 -1.61 6.14 17.57
CA ASP A 118 -0.22 6.19 17.13
C ASP A 118 -0.10 6.52 15.65
N ALA A 119 -1.04 6.07 14.82
CA ALA A 119 -1.14 6.48 13.42
C ALA A 119 -1.35 8.00 13.32
N GLN A 120 -2.23 8.57 14.14
CA GLN A 120 -2.46 10.03 14.21
C GLN A 120 -1.20 10.78 14.66
N LYS A 121 -0.50 10.31 15.71
CA LYS A 121 0.79 10.89 16.14
C LYS A 121 1.84 10.86 15.04
N LYS A 122 1.93 9.74 14.28
CA LYS A 122 2.86 9.59 13.16
C LYS A 122 2.52 10.53 12.00
N ALA A 123 1.25 10.70 11.67
CA ALA A 123 0.78 11.66 10.67
C ALA A 123 1.14 13.11 11.06
N LEU A 124 0.87 13.50 12.30
CA LEU A 124 1.25 14.82 12.84
C LEU A 124 2.77 15.03 12.79
N GLY A 125 3.55 14.03 13.19
CA GLY A 125 5.01 14.09 13.11
C GLY A 125 5.52 14.20 11.67
N TRP A 126 4.83 13.57 10.71
CA TRP A 126 5.16 13.68 9.29
C TRP A 126 4.90 15.10 8.78
N VAL A 127 3.75 15.70 9.08
CA VAL A 127 3.40 17.08 8.69
C VAL A 127 4.36 18.10 9.27
N ARG A 128 4.64 18.04 10.58
CA ARG A 128 5.53 18.98 11.28
C ARG A 128 6.95 19.02 10.70
N ARG A 129 7.42 17.94 10.08
CA ARG A 129 8.73 17.92 9.39
C ARG A 129 8.73 18.55 8.00
N ARG A 130 7.59 19.09 7.54
CA ARG A 130 7.42 19.67 6.21
C ARG A 130 7.49 21.21 6.28
N TRP A 131 8.70 21.76 6.21
CA TRP A 131 8.95 23.20 6.33
C TRP A 131 8.12 24.08 5.37
N ALA A 132 7.84 23.58 4.14
CA ALA A 132 7.07 24.29 3.13
C ALA A 132 5.54 24.13 3.30
N ALA A 133 5.06 23.38 4.31
CA ALA A 133 3.65 23.28 4.62
C ALA A 133 3.16 24.54 5.37
N PRO A 134 1.87 24.89 5.25
CA PRO A 134 1.25 25.96 6.07
C PRO A 134 1.40 25.67 7.56
N ASP A 135 1.43 26.71 8.39
CA ASP A 135 1.67 26.60 9.83
C ASP A 135 0.47 26.01 10.58
N ASP A 136 -0.74 26.18 10.05
CA ASP A 136 -2.01 25.65 10.58
C ASP A 136 -2.32 24.21 10.15
N LEU A 137 -1.55 23.66 9.19
CA LEU A 137 -1.77 22.30 8.70
C LEU A 137 -1.73 21.22 9.79
N PRO A 138 -0.85 21.27 10.82
CA PRO A 138 -0.88 20.31 11.92
C PRO A 138 -2.22 20.27 12.66
N ASP A 139 -2.91 21.38 12.82
CA ASP A 139 -4.21 21.45 13.50
C ASP A 139 -5.31 20.79 12.65
N GLN A 140 -5.28 20.98 11.34
CA GLN A 140 -6.19 20.30 10.40
C GLN A 140 -5.98 18.79 10.43
N VAL A 141 -4.73 18.32 10.44
CA VAL A 141 -4.42 16.89 10.51
C VAL A 141 -4.72 16.31 11.91
N ALA A 142 -4.62 17.11 12.98
CA ALA A 142 -5.04 16.69 14.33
C ALA A 142 -6.56 16.46 14.40
N ALA A 143 -7.35 17.26 13.68
CA ALA A 143 -8.80 17.11 13.58
C ALA A 143 -9.24 16.10 12.51
N ALA A 144 -8.32 15.47 11.79
CA ALA A 144 -8.62 14.54 10.71
C ALA A 144 -9.43 13.34 11.18
N ARG A 145 -10.40 12.90 10.36
CA ARG A 145 -11.06 11.62 10.57
C ARG A 145 -10.10 10.48 10.27
N VAL A 146 -9.87 9.62 11.26
CA VAL A 146 -9.04 8.42 11.13
C VAL A 146 -9.91 7.23 10.76
N ALA A 147 -9.59 6.56 9.66
CA ALA A 147 -10.28 5.35 9.21
C ALA A 147 -9.27 4.23 8.99
N GLY A 148 -9.47 3.08 9.62
CA GLY A 148 -8.69 1.87 9.37
C GLY A 148 -9.27 1.10 8.19
N LEU A 149 -8.42 0.72 7.24
CA LEU A 149 -8.80 0.01 6.03
C LEU A 149 -7.84 -1.14 5.78
N TYR A 150 -8.40 -2.29 5.46
CA TYR A 150 -7.68 -3.39 4.84
C TYR A 150 -7.80 -3.26 3.32
N ALA A 151 -6.70 -2.86 2.68
CA ALA A 151 -6.62 -2.69 1.24
C ALA A 151 -6.24 -4.01 0.56
N PRO A 152 -6.86 -4.36 -0.60
CA PRO A 152 -6.60 -5.61 -1.29
C PRO A 152 -5.31 -5.52 -2.12
N PHE A 153 -4.50 -6.57 -2.01
CA PHE A 153 -3.27 -6.75 -2.75
C PHE A 153 -3.13 -8.18 -3.25
N TRP A 154 -2.29 -8.34 -4.25
CA TRP A 154 -1.75 -9.61 -4.70
C TRP A 154 -0.33 -9.81 -4.23
N THR A 155 0.06 -11.05 -3.97
CA THR A 155 1.45 -11.47 -4.08
C THR A 155 1.58 -12.48 -5.21
N PHE A 156 2.64 -12.34 -6.01
CA PHE A 156 2.95 -13.25 -7.09
C PHE A 156 4.36 -13.79 -6.95
N ASP A 157 4.47 -15.10 -7.12
CA ASP A 157 5.75 -15.80 -7.30
C ASP A 157 5.85 -16.27 -8.74
N SER A 158 7.06 -16.22 -9.30
CA SER A 158 7.32 -16.82 -10.60
C SER A 158 8.81 -17.04 -10.85
N GLN A 159 9.11 -17.91 -11.83
CA GLN A 159 10.45 -18.15 -12.33
C GLN A 159 10.55 -17.59 -13.75
N GLU A 160 11.57 -16.76 -14.00
CA GLU A 160 11.78 -16.12 -15.28
C GLU A 160 13.06 -16.62 -15.94
N ALA A 161 12.93 -17.17 -17.14
CA ALA A 161 14.06 -17.42 -18.03
C ALA A 161 14.11 -16.31 -19.08
N ILE A 162 15.10 -15.42 -18.95
CA ILE A 162 15.16 -14.17 -19.71
C ILE A 162 16.31 -14.23 -20.73
N ARG A 163 16.00 -13.94 -21.99
CA ARG A 163 16.93 -13.65 -23.05
C ARG A 163 16.90 -12.15 -23.37
N TYR A 164 18.04 -11.48 -23.35
CA TYR A 164 18.08 -10.03 -23.50
C TYR A 164 19.07 -9.56 -24.56
N TRP A 165 18.81 -8.37 -25.08
CA TRP A 165 19.66 -7.57 -25.96
C TRP A 165 19.71 -6.15 -25.41
N ALA A 166 20.90 -5.57 -25.36
CA ALA A 166 21.09 -4.23 -24.83
C ALA A 166 22.30 -3.54 -25.48
N SER A 167 22.36 -2.23 -25.32
CA SER A 167 23.50 -1.42 -25.68
C SER A 167 24.11 -0.79 -24.43
N TYR A 168 25.42 -0.58 -24.41
CA TYR A 168 26.12 0.12 -23.35
C TYR A 168 27.22 1.04 -23.87
N LYS A 169 27.57 2.06 -23.10
CA LYS A 169 28.58 3.06 -23.49
C LYS A 169 29.92 2.71 -22.90
N ILE A 170 30.99 2.77 -23.76
CA ILE A 170 32.39 2.67 -23.34
C ILE A 170 33.05 3.99 -23.65
N ARG A 171 33.83 4.50 -22.69
CA ARG A 171 34.68 5.67 -22.89
C ARG A 171 36.03 5.19 -23.37
N SER A 172 36.41 5.57 -24.61
CA SER A 172 37.74 5.34 -25.19
C SER A 172 38.44 6.68 -25.40
N GLY A 173 39.27 7.07 -24.43
CA GLY A 173 39.88 8.39 -24.37
C GLY A 173 38.83 9.52 -24.27
N LYS A 174 38.80 10.43 -25.28
CA LYS A 174 37.84 11.53 -25.37
C LYS A 174 36.53 11.16 -26.09
N ARG A 175 36.42 9.96 -26.64
CA ARG A 175 35.25 9.51 -27.41
C ARG A 175 34.43 8.51 -26.59
N THR A 176 33.11 8.53 -26.80
CA THR A 176 32.14 7.55 -26.24
C THR A 176 31.67 6.66 -27.37
N GLU A 177 31.92 5.36 -27.26
CA GLU A 177 31.48 4.35 -28.21
C GLU A 177 30.26 3.57 -27.61
N THR A 178 29.32 3.22 -28.47
CA THR A 178 28.19 2.35 -28.09
C THR A 178 28.48 0.92 -28.57
N ARG A 179 28.40 -0.04 -27.66
CA ARG A 179 28.54 -1.47 -27.95
C ARG A 179 27.26 -2.20 -27.65
N GLN A 180 26.96 -3.22 -28.45
CA GLN A 180 25.83 -4.12 -28.26
C GLN A 180 26.26 -5.34 -27.44
N THR A 181 25.33 -5.89 -26.69
CA THR A 181 25.49 -7.13 -25.94
C THR A 181 24.18 -7.88 -25.91
N SER A 182 24.27 -9.20 -25.79
CA SER A 182 23.12 -10.08 -25.56
C SER A 182 23.52 -11.16 -24.57
N GLY A 183 22.54 -11.77 -23.94
CA GLY A 183 22.79 -12.84 -22.98
C GLY A 183 21.51 -13.47 -22.46
N HIS A 184 21.69 -14.38 -21.53
CA HIS A 184 20.62 -15.06 -20.82
C HIS A 184 20.82 -14.89 -19.33
N LEU A 185 19.73 -14.78 -18.59
CA LEU A 185 19.73 -14.81 -17.14
C LEU A 185 18.46 -15.49 -16.61
N LYS A 186 18.54 -16.05 -15.43
CA LYS A 186 17.38 -16.53 -14.68
C LYS A 186 17.17 -15.65 -13.46
N MET A 187 15.95 -15.39 -13.12
CA MET A 187 15.56 -14.74 -11.88
C MET A 187 14.24 -15.29 -11.38
N SER A 188 13.99 -15.15 -10.09
CA SER A 188 12.72 -15.46 -9.47
C SER A 188 12.11 -14.18 -8.91
N PHE A 189 10.82 -14.10 -8.98
CA PHE A 189 10.03 -13.22 -8.15
C PHE A 189 9.49 -14.05 -6.98
N ASP A 190 9.59 -13.50 -5.81
CA ASP A 190 9.13 -14.10 -4.56
C ASP A 190 8.34 -13.01 -3.82
N ASP A 191 7.06 -13.27 -3.57
CA ASP A 191 6.13 -12.33 -2.96
C ASP A 191 6.08 -10.93 -3.63
N MET A 192 6.10 -10.86 -4.96
CA MET A 192 5.96 -9.60 -5.67
C MET A 192 4.58 -8.98 -5.39
N LEU A 193 4.56 -7.85 -4.70
CA LEU A 193 3.35 -7.19 -4.26
C LEU A 193 2.75 -6.33 -5.38
N ALA A 194 1.45 -6.53 -5.68
CA ALA A 194 0.71 -5.72 -6.64
C ALA A 194 -0.65 -5.28 -6.06
N PRO A 195 -1.14 -4.07 -6.39
CA PRO A 195 -2.49 -3.64 -6.01
C PRO A 195 -3.56 -4.54 -6.64
N ALA A 196 -4.61 -4.85 -5.87
CA ALA A 196 -5.74 -5.64 -6.35
C ALA A 196 -7.03 -4.81 -6.53
N SER A 197 -6.89 -3.48 -6.55
CA SER A 197 -7.99 -2.55 -6.74
C SER A 197 -7.48 -1.23 -7.31
N PRO A 198 -8.25 -0.56 -8.18
CA PRO A 198 -7.93 0.80 -8.65
C PRO A 198 -7.99 1.85 -7.53
N HIS A 199 -8.64 1.53 -6.39
CA HIS A 199 -8.72 2.42 -5.22
C HIS A 199 -7.43 2.39 -4.37
N VAL A 200 -6.58 1.39 -4.55
CA VAL A 200 -5.23 1.34 -3.97
C VAL A 200 -4.32 2.27 -4.77
N THR A 201 -4.42 3.55 -4.46
CA THR A 201 -3.64 4.60 -5.13
C THR A 201 -2.14 4.41 -4.93
N PRO A 202 -1.27 5.01 -5.77
CA PRO A 202 0.19 5.00 -5.56
C PRO A 202 0.60 5.43 -4.15
N LEU A 203 -0.14 6.37 -3.54
CA LEU A 203 0.10 6.83 -2.18
C LEU A 203 -0.06 5.70 -1.15
N ILE A 204 -1.09 4.86 -1.31
CA ILE A 204 -1.34 3.70 -0.44
C ILE A 204 -0.30 2.61 -0.73
N ARG A 205 -0.08 2.28 -2.01
CA ARG A 205 0.89 1.26 -2.43
C ARG A 205 2.29 1.56 -1.90
N ASP A 206 2.81 2.75 -2.14
CA ASP A 206 4.16 3.14 -1.74
C ASP A 206 4.31 3.22 -0.21
N GLY A 207 3.21 3.54 0.48
CA GLY A 207 3.14 3.53 1.94
C GLY A 207 3.34 2.14 2.54
N ILE A 208 2.80 1.10 1.90
CA ILE A 208 2.80 -0.27 2.40
C ILE A 208 4.01 -1.07 1.88
N LEU A 209 4.38 -0.90 0.61
CA LEU A 209 5.35 -1.74 -0.10
C LEU A 209 6.67 -1.93 0.67
N HIS A 210 7.16 -0.89 1.33
CA HIS A 210 8.43 -0.94 2.06
C HIS A 210 8.37 -1.64 3.42
N GLU A 211 7.16 -1.89 3.94
CA GLU A 211 6.95 -2.51 5.25
C GLU A 211 6.34 -3.92 5.13
N PHE A 212 6.01 -4.33 3.91
CA PHE A 212 5.50 -5.67 3.64
C PHE A 212 6.54 -6.74 3.98
N ASP A 213 6.13 -7.69 4.81
CA ASP A 213 6.93 -8.86 5.20
C ASP A 213 6.01 -10.09 5.13
N PRO A 214 6.21 -11.00 4.15
CA PRO A 214 5.35 -12.17 3.94
C PRO A 214 5.30 -13.10 5.16
N ARG A 215 6.34 -13.12 6.00
CA ARG A 215 6.36 -13.92 7.25
C ARG A 215 5.31 -13.48 8.27
N ARG A 216 4.73 -12.29 8.09
CA ARG A 216 3.67 -11.75 8.96
C ARG A 216 2.26 -12.07 8.45
N LEU A 217 2.14 -12.68 7.28
CA LEU A 217 0.85 -13.13 6.76
C LEU A 217 0.20 -14.11 7.73
N ARG A 218 -1.13 -13.98 7.87
CA ARG A 218 -1.97 -14.90 8.65
C ARG A 218 -3.12 -15.35 7.75
N PRO A 219 -3.64 -16.57 7.90
CA PRO A 219 -4.86 -16.99 7.25
C PRO A 219 -5.99 -16.00 7.50
N TYR A 220 -6.82 -15.79 6.49
CA TYR A 220 -7.97 -14.89 6.63
C TYR A 220 -8.92 -15.38 7.74
N ARG A 221 -9.22 -14.48 8.68
CA ARG A 221 -10.26 -14.65 9.70
C ARG A 221 -11.05 -13.36 9.85
N PRO A 222 -12.39 -13.42 9.91
CA PRO A 222 -13.24 -12.23 10.09
C PRO A 222 -12.90 -11.41 11.33
N GLY A 223 -12.41 -12.06 12.41
CA GLY A 223 -12.00 -11.40 13.64
C GLY A 223 -10.95 -10.31 13.47
N TYR A 224 -10.03 -10.44 12.51
CA TYR A 224 -9.04 -9.41 12.22
C TYR A 224 -9.63 -8.14 11.60
N LEU A 225 -10.81 -8.26 10.96
CA LEU A 225 -11.50 -7.15 10.33
C LEU A 225 -12.46 -6.42 11.26
N ALA A 226 -12.69 -6.97 12.47
CA ALA A 226 -13.63 -6.40 13.42
C ALA A 226 -13.24 -4.96 13.80
N GLY A 227 -14.08 -4.00 13.48
CA GLY A 227 -13.83 -2.58 13.71
C GLY A 227 -13.13 -1.84 12.57
N PHE A 228 -12.83 -2.51 11.46
CA PHE A 228 -12.15 -1.94 10.30
C PHE A 228 -12.98 -2.09 9.03
N ALA A 229 -12.77 -1.17 8.08
CA ALA A 229 -13.22 -1.35 6.72
C ALA A 229 -12.28 -2.32 5.98
N ALA A 230 -12.80 -3.07 5.03
CA ALA A 230 -12.01 -3.86 4.11
C ALA A 230 -12.61 -3.80 2.70
N GLU A 231 -11.79 -3.76 1.68
CA GLU A 231 -12.22 -3.97 0.31
C GLU A 231 -11.90 -5.41 -0.09
N ARG A 232 -12.84 -6.04 -0.79
CA ARG A 232 -12.67 -7.41 -1.30
C ARG A 232 -11.94 -7.42 -2.64
N HIS A 233 -11.48 -8.60 -3.03
CA HIS A 233 -10.86 -8.80 -4.33
C HIS A 233 -11.96 -8.99 -5.40
N HIS A 234 -11.96 -8.12 -6.41
CA HIS A 234 -12.89 -8.16 -7.55
C HIS A 234 -12.20 -8.52 -8.87
N GLN A 235 -10.87 -8.51 -8.87
CA GLN A 235 -10.06 -8.81 -10.05
C GLN A 235 -9.71 -10.29 -10.11
N THR A 236 -9.69 -10.83 -11.33
CA THR A 236 -9.13 -12.14 -11.64
C THR A 236 -7.61 -12.14 -11.48
N VAL A 237 -7.00 -13.32 -11.32
CA VAL A 237 -5.53 -13.46 -11.27
C VAL A 237 -4.88 -12.90 -12.54
N SER A 238 -5.49 -13.10 -13.70
CA SER A 238 -4.98 -12.58 -14.99
C SER A 238 -4.93 -11.05 -15.00
N GLU A 239 -5.98 -10.38 -14.50
CA GLU A 239 -6.01 -8.92 -14.36
C GLU A 239 -4.96 -8.43 -13.33
N GLY A 240 -4.79 -9.16 -12.22
CA GLY A 240 -3.77 -8.87 -11.23
C GLY A 240 -2.34 -9.01 -11.77
N LEU A 241 -2.07 -10.03 -12.59
CA LEU A 241 -0.78 -10.19 -13.27
C LEU A 241 -0.51 -9.03 -14.23
N SER A 242 -1.52 -8.66 -15.03
CA SER A 242 -1.40 -7.52 -15.95
C SER A 242 -1.17 -6.20 -15.22
N ALA A 243 -1.79 -6.00 -14.07
CA ALA A 243 -1.55 -4.83 -13.22
C ALA A 243 -0.12 -4.79 -12.63
N ALA A 244 0.55 -5.93 -12.54
CA ALA A 244 1.92 -6.07 -12.05
C ALA A 244 2.98 -5.95 -13.16
N ASP A 245 2.60 -5.95 -14.44
CA ASP A 245 3.52 -6.04 -15.59
C ASP A 245 4.52 -4.87 -15.63
N ASP A 246 4.11 -3.64 -15.34
CA ASP A 246 5.00 -2.48 -15.37
C ASP A 246 6.09 -2.57 -14.28
N ASP A 247 5.73 -2.97 -13.07
CA ASP A 247 6.67 -3.16 -11.97
C ASP A 247 7.62 -4.34 -12.26
N LYS A 248 7.10 -5.42 -12.83
CA LYS A 248 7.86 -6.59 -13.28
C LYS A 248 8.86 -6.22 -14.37
N ASP A 249 8.45 -5.47 -15.40
CA ASP A 249 9.33 -4.97 -16.47
C ASP A 249 10.46 -4.12 -15.91
N LEU A 250 10.15 -3.20 -15.01
CA LEU A 250 11.14 -2.35 -14.35
C LEU A 250 12.19 -3.18 -13.58
N LEU A 251 11.75 -4.18 -12.83
CA LEU A 251 12.63 -5.07 -12.05
C LEU A 251 13.52 -5.93 -12.95
N ILE A 252 12.97 -6.48 -14.04
CA ILE A 252 13.71 -7.24 -15.06
C ILE A 252 14.78 -6.36 -15.70
N ARG A 253 14.42 -5.16 -16.18
CA ARG A 253 15.37 -4.21 -16.78
C ARG A 253 16.49 -3.83 -15.80
N ASN A 254 16.17 -3.61 -14.55
CA ASN A 254 17.16 -3.31 -13.53
C ASN A 254 18.05 -4.53 -13.24
N ARG A 255 17.53 -5.74 -13.30
CA ARG A 255 18.33 -6.97 -13.18
C ARG A 255 19.27 -7.15 -14.35
N ILE A 256 18.82 -6.90 -15.60
CA ILE A 256 19.64 -6.94 -16.81
C ILE A 256 20.76 -5.91 -16.71
N LYS A 257 20.49 -4.65 -16.31
CA LYS A 257 21.51 -3.61 -16.11
C LYS A 257 22.60 -4.06 -15.13
N ARG A 258 22.19 -4.64 -14.01
CA ARG A 258 23.14 -5.16 -12.99
C ARG A 258 23.96 -6.34 -13.52
N HIS A 259 23.32 -7.24 -14.27
CA HIS A 259 23.99 -8.41 -14.87
C HIS A 259 25.04 -8.00 -15.90
N ILE A 260 24.77 -7.02 -16.75
CA ILE A 260 25.74 -6.46 -17.72
C ILE A 260 26.90 -5.77 -17.00
N GLY A 261 26.66 -5.12 -15.86
CA GLY A 261 27.69 -4.49 -15.03
C GLY A 261 28.49 -3.36 -15.71
N LYS A 262 27.91 -2.74 -16.76
CA LYS A 262 28.53 -1.63 -17.50
C LYS A 262 27.76 -0.33 -17.27
N SER A 263 28.45 0.80 -17.42
CA SER A 263 27.81 2.12 -17.33
C SER A 263 27.02 2.44 -18.61
N GLY A 264 25.95 3.23 -18.46
CA GLY A 264 25.17 3.72 -19.61
C GLY A 264 24.46 2.63 -20.41
N VAL A 265 24.02 1.56 -19.76
CA VAL A 265 23.17 0.52 -20.40
C VAL A 265 21.83 1.11 -20.80
N HIS A 266 21.48 0.95 -22.07
CA HIS A 266 20.26 1.49 -22.68
C HIS A 266 19.76 0.55 -23.80
N ASN A 267 18.58 0.86 -24.39
CA ASN A 267 17.95 0.07 -25.45
C ASN A 267 17.80 -1.41 -25.08
N ILE A 268 17.34 -1.66 -23.83
CA ILE A 268 17.13 -3.02 -23.35
C ILE A 268 15.87 -3.57 -23.99
N ARG A 269 16.01 -4.71 -24.68
CA ARG A 269 14.92 -5.57 -25.13
C ARG A 269 15.13 -6.94 -24.51
N TYR A 270 14.05 -7.63 -24.21
CA TYR A 270 14.14 -8.97 -23.66
C TYR A 270 12.87 -9.78 -24.01
N ASP A 271 13.04 -11.09 -24.05
CA ASP A 271 11.97 -12.08 -24.02
C ASP A 271 12.08 -12.82 -22.69
N ALA A 272 10.97 -13.01 -22.02
CA ALA A 272 10.90 -13.76 -20.76
C ALA A 272 9.94 -14.94 -20.93
N ASP A 273 10.41 -16.13 -20.52
CA ASP A 273 9.58 -17.30 -20.35
C ASP A 273 9.27 -17.44 -18.85
N THR A 274 7.99 -17.25 -18.50
CA THR A 274 7.49 -17.24 -17.12
C THR A 274 6.91 -18.61 -16.80
N THR A 275 7.35 -19.23 -15.71
CA THR A 275 6.88 -20.54 -15.25
C THR A 275 6.64 -20.53 -13.73
N GLY A 276 5.86 -21.50 -13.24
CA GLY A 276 5.62 -21.71 -11.81
C GLY A 276 4.96 -20.51 -11.14
N ILE A 277 3.94 -19.94 -11.79
CA ILE A 277 3.21 -18.80 -11.23
C ILE A 277 2.39 -19.28 -10.04
N ARG A 278 2.62 -18.67 -8.87
CA ARG A 278 1.81 -18.82 -7.68
C ARG A 278 1.31 -17.48 -7.22
N TYR A 279 0.20 -17.45 -6.52
CA TYR A 279 -0.43 -16.21 -6.08
C TYR A 279 -1.09 -16.32 -4.71
N ARG A 280 -1.26 -15.16 -4.08
CA ARG A 280 -2.12 -14.97 -2.90
C ARG A 280 -2.97 -13.73 -3.08
N ARG A 281 -4.24 -13.81 -2.66
CA ARG A 281 -5.11 -12.66 -2.43
C ARG A 281 -5.00 -12.26 -0.98
N ILE A 282 -4.39 -11.12 -0.72
CA ILE A 282 -4.09 -10.66 0.64
C ILE A 282 -4.69 -9.31 0.95
N LEU A 283 -4.93 -9.05 2.23
CA LEU A 283 -5.33 -7.75 2.73
C LEU A 283 -4.20 -7.14 3.56
N LEU A 284 -3.89 -5.87 3.31
CA LEU A 284 -2.85 -5.14 4.02
C LEU A 284 -3.43 -3.93 4.76
N PRO A 285 -3.00 -3.69 6.02
CA PRO A 285 -3.59 -2.69 6.88
C PRO A 285 -3.06 -1.28 6.59
N VAL A 286 -3.95 -0.32 6.46
CA VAL A 286 -3.63 1.08 6.22
C VAL A 286 -4.56 2.00 7.00
N TRP A 287 -4.01 3.01 7.66
CA TRP A 287 -4.75 4.11 8.26
C TRP A 287 -4.89 5.25 7.26
N MET A 288 -6.11 5.70 7.05
CA MET A 288 -6.45 6.84 6.22
C MET A 288 -6.88 7.99 7.11
N LEU A 289 -6.18 9.10 7.06
CA LEU A 289 -6.53 10.31 7.78
C LEU A 289 -7.04 11.34 6.76
N HIS A 290 -8.34 11.62 6.82
CA HIS A 290 -9.03 12.53 5.93
C HIS A 290 -9.16 13.90 6.57
N TYR A 291 -8.67 14.93 5.90
CA TYR A 291 -8.80 16.32 6.33
C TYR A 291 -9.14 17.22 5.13
N THR A 292 -9.59 18.43 5.42
CA THR A 292 -9.90 19.43 4.39
C THR A 292 -8.99 20.62 4.61
N TYR A 293 -8.37 21.13 3.55
CA TYR A 293 -7.58 22.34 3.60
C TYR A 293 -8.03 23.32 2.51
N GLU A 294 -8.45 24.53 2.90
CA GLU A 294 -9.00 25.55 1.98
C GLU A 294 -10.13 25.03 1.07
N GLY A 295 -10.96 24.12 1.60
CA GLY A 295 -12.06 23.50 0.87
C GLY A 295 -11.68 22.26 0.05
N GLU A 296 -10.40 21.97 -0.13
CA GLU A 296 -9.91 20.80 -0.86
C GLU A 296 -9.76 19.58 0.07
N PRO A 297 -10.35 18.42 -0.30
CA PRO A 297 -10.18 17.19 0.46
C PRO A 297 -8.77 16.61 0.25
N MET A 298 -8.08 16.36 1.34
CA MET A 298 -6.74 15.79 1.36
C MET A 298 -6.65 14.60 2.29
N LYS A 299 -5.62 13.76 2.10
CA LYS A 299 -5.42 12.57 2.92
C LYS A 299 -3.96 12.34 3.29
N VAL A 300 -3.77 11.80 4.49
CA VAL A 300 -2.52 11.22 4.95
C VAL A 300 -2.73 9.73 5.14
N VAL A 301 -1.81 8.95 4.64
CA VAL A 301 -1.81 7.49 4.73
C VAL A 301 -0.69 7.05 5.68
N VAL A 302 -1.04 6.20 6.64
CA VAL A 302 -0.09 5.62 7.59
C VAL A 302 -0.17 4.10 7.49
N CYS A 303 0.94 3.45 7.21
CA CYS A 303 1.00 2.00 7.15
C CYS A 303 0.65 1.39 8.52
N GLY A 304 -0.29 0.45 8.54
CA GLY A 304 -0.75 -0.22 9.75
C GLY A 304 0.27 -1.18 10.37
N LEU A 305 1.41 -1.44 9.69
CA LEU A 305 2.44 -2.38 10.14
C LEU A 305 3.47 -1.72 11.08
N GLN A 306 4.14 -0.66 10.62
CA GLN A 306 5.19 0.05 11.35
C GLN A 306 4.94 1.57 11.42
N GLY A 307 3.96 2.06 10.65
CA GLY A 307 3.51 3.44 10.69
C GLY A 307 4.29 4.38 9.79
N ARG A 308 4.86 3.88 8.71
CA ARG A 308 5.41 4.73 7.65
C ARG A 308 4.30 5.62 7.10
N THR A 309 4.60 6.90 6.95
CA THR A 309 3.60 7.90 6.64
C THR A 309 3.89 8.60 5.33
N PHE A 310 2.87 8.70 4.49
CA PHE A 310 2.83 9.44 3.23
C PHE A 310 1.57 10.29 3.20
N GLY A 311 1.55 11.35 2.39
CA GLY A 311 0.35 12.19 2.37
C GLY A 311 0.38 13.25 1.29
N GLU A 312 -0.81 13.71 0.98
CA GLU A 312 -1.07 14.92 0.25
C GLU A 312 -0.92 16.09 1.22
N ARG A 313 -0.42 17.20 0.75
CA ARG A 313 -0.26 18.40 1.57
C ARG A 313 -0.25 19.67 0.70
N PRO A 314 -0.83 20.75 1.20
CA PRO A 314 -0.69 22.04 0.56
C PRO A 314 0.73 22.60 0.77
N PHE A 315 1.07 23.57 -0.05
CA PHE A 315 2.32 24.33 0.06
C PHE A 315 2.02 25.77 0.45
N SER A 316 2.80 26.34 1.36
CA SER A 316 2.74 27.75 1.70
C SER A 316 3.50 28.57 0.66
N PHE A 317 2.78 29.29 -0.18
CA PHE A 317 3.38 30.17 -1.19
C PHE A 317 4.27 31.25 -0.58
N SER A 318 3.91 31.80 0.58
CA SER A 318 4.72 32.80 1.28
C SER A 318 6.06 32.26 1.74
N LYS A 319 6.10 31.04 2.29
CA LYS A 319 7.34 30.37 2.69
C LYS A 319 8.23 30.06 1.48
N LEU A 320 7.62 29.56 0.38
CA LEU A 320 8.35 29.28 -0.86
C LEU A 320 8.92 30.55 -1.49
N ALA A 321 8.13 31.63 -1.55
CA ALA A 321 8.58 32.92 -2.07
C ALA A 321 9.72 33.50 -1.22
N GLY A 322 9.59 33.47 0.12
CA GLY A 322 10.64 33.93 1.02
C GLY A 322 11.94 33.14 0.89
N PHE A 323 11.83 31.80 0.77
CA PHE A 323 12.99 30.94 0.55
C PHE A 323 13.68 31.19 -0.81
N SER A 324 12.88 31.36 -1.88
CA SER A 324 13.39 31.70 -3.21
C SER A 324 14.10 33.08 -3.21
N ALA A 325 13.51 34.07 -2.55
CA ALA A 325 14.12 35.38 -2.41
C ALA A 325 15.43 35.34 -1.61
N ALA A 326 15.49 34.55 -0.53
CA ALA A 326 16.70 34.36 0.26
C ALA A 326 17.83 33.69 -0.54
N ILE A 327 17.52 32.63 -1.30
CA ILE A 327 18.49 31.99 -2.20
C ILE A 327 19.00 33.00 -3.25
N THR A 328 18.10 33.74 -3.89
CA THR A 328 18.46 34.74 -4.91
C THR A 328 19.38 35.79 -4.32
N ALA A 329 19.05 36.30 -3.14
CA ALA A 329 19.88 37.29 -2.44
C ALA A 329 21.29 36.70 -2.09
N ALA A 330 21.35 35.46 -1.63
CA ALA A 330 22.60 34.78 -1.31
C ALA A 330 23.48 34.59 -2.57
N VAL A 331 22.87 34.18 -3.69
CA VAL A 331 23.60 34.02 -4.97
C VAL A 331 24.11 35.37 -5.49
N MET A 332 23.31 36.41 -5.41
CA MET A 332 23.73 37.78 -5.79
C MET A 332 24.88 38.28 -4.90
N ALA A 333 24.77 38.10 -3.59
CA ALA A 333 25.85 38.50 -2.66
C ALA A 333 27.12 37.73 -2.92
N PHE A 334 27.05 36.42 -3.17
CA PHE A 334 28.19 35.61 -3.52
C PHE A 334 28.83 36.08 -4.86
N GLY A 335 28.04 36.36 -5.89
CA GLY A 335 28.48 36.89 -7.17
C GLY A 335 29.19 38.22 -7.05
N LEU A 336 28.65 39.16 -6.20
CA LEU A 336 29.28 40.44 -5.94
C LEU A 336 30.64 40.31 -5.21
N ILE A 337 30.73 39.42 -4.20
CA ILE A 337 31.95 39.16 -3.46
C ILE A 337 33.04 38.55 -4.40
N TRP A 338 32.62 37.57 -5.23
CA TRP A 338 33.54 36.95 -6.18
C TRP A 338 34.00 37.89 -7.28
N GLY A 339 33.09 38.74 -7.80
CA GLY A 339 33.44 39.75 -8.78
C GLY A 339 34.38 40.80 -8.21
N ALA A 340 34.18 41.24 -6.97
CA ALA A 340 35.06 42.16 -6.28
C ALA A 340 36.49 41.57 -6.02
N ALA A 341 36.51 40.28 -5.66
CA ALA A 341 37.80 39.58 -5.44
C ALA A 341 38.59 39.32 -6.73
N GLY A 342 37.94 39.26 -7.89
CA GLY A 342 38.58 39.16 -9.19
C GLY A 342 39.06 40.48 -9.80
N LEU A 343 38.77 41.62 -9.15
CA LEU A 343 39.22 42.97 -9.52
C LEU A 343 40.40 43.44 -8.66
N LEU A 344 40.82 42.71 -7.66
CA LEU A 344 42.01 42.89 -6.83
C LEU A 344 43.12 41.95 -7.28
#